data_3c0fd1a20ffd6d5e52ee57ecc5ed3056
#
_entry.id   3c0fd1a20ffd6d5e52ee57ecc5ed3056
#
_cell.length_a   1.000
_cell.length_b   1.000
_cell.length_c   1.000
_cell.angle_alpha   90.00
_cell.angle_beta   90.00
_cell.angle_gamma   90.00
#
_symmetry.space_group_name_H-M   'P 1'
#
loop_
_entity.id
_entity.type
_entity.pdbx_description
1 polymer ?
#
loop_
_entity_poly.entity_id
_entity_poly.type
_entity_poly.pdbx_seq_one_letter_code
_entity_poly.pdbx_strand_id
1 'polypeptide(L)'
;MDGREPTVFVADEVGALVNSYPIEAMRSGQLLVVNKLGFLTSTKYPTFDNPMEDEVNYFKKVLDGIIEDEHIFGLLFEPNETKNWTTDDDIILQSNPLACEIEAVYLDLLDKRKKAIETESKRENFLTKHCNIIYQGAGTESFIDVSEVQKCRVDKIDWTGREVFIGVDLAMSNDNCGVGMVADDDGTILAEAIGFIPEGRIEEKNQFINAMKCIACGDKTVDYKVIEDFVFSIEEKYDVVVMGIGYDRYNALSSAQKWDTKYTTVQVRQHSDTLHPPTKLLYEKIMNREFKYETNKLLEINFQNAKCVYDTNMNRYIHKKKSNGKVDLIFSLLNAIY
;
A
#
# COMPACT_ATOMS: atom_id res chain seq x y z
N MET A 1 -15.84 8.56 -24.79
CA MET A 1 -15.00 7.88 -25.80
C MET A 1 -15.68 6.63 -26.34
N ASP A 2 -16.72 6.17 -25.69
CA ASP A 2 -17.47 4.99 -26.10
C ASP A 2 -18.07 5.15 -27.52
N GLY A 3 -18.17 4.03 -28.25
CA GLY A 3 -18.72 4.00 -29.62
C GLY A 3 -17.77 4.39 -30.74
N ARG A 4 -16.44 4.51 -30.48
CA ARG A 4 -15.42 4.68 -31.50
C ARG A 4 -14.72 3.35 -31.77
N GLU A 5 -14.39 3.11 -33.02
CA GLU A 5 -13.67 1.90 -33.48
C GLU A 5 -12.30 2.30 -34.07
N PRO A 6 -11.32 2.73 -33.24
CA PRO A 6 -10.03 3.15 -33.76
C PRO A 6 -9.19 1.94 -34.18
N THR A 7 -8.58 1.99 -35.36
CA THR A 7 -7.57 1.01 -35.76
C THR A 7 -6.30 1.14 -34.93
N VAL A 8 -5.92 2.39 -34.63
CA VAL A 8 -4.77 2.73 -33.78
C VAL A 8 -5.18 3.78 -32.76
N PHE A 9 -4.73 3.61 -31.53
CA PHE A 9 -4.80 4.68 -30.54
C PHE A 9 -3.43 4.88 -29.85
N VAL A 10 -3.22 6.10 -29.36
CA VAL A 10 -2.08 6.48 -28.53
C VAL A 10 -2.63 7.09 -27.27
N ALA A 11 -2.26 6.54 -26.13
CA ALA A 11 -2.52 7.10 -24.80
C ALA A 11 -1.18 7.56 -24.22
N ASP A 12 -0.99 8.85 -24.14
CA ASP A 12 0.19 9.48 -23.57
C ASP A 12 -0.06 9.88 -22.11
N GLU A 13 0.99 9.91 -21.32
CA GLU A 13 0.97 10.22 -19.88
C GLU A 13 -0.03 9.34 -19.10
N VAL A 14 -0.06 8.05 -19.38
CA VAL A 14 -1.00 7.08 -18.79
C VAL A 14 -0.92 7.05 -17.26
N GLY A 15 0.27 7.30 -16.70
CA GLY A 15 0.46 7.41 -15.24
C GLY A 15 -0.29 8.59 -14.59
N ALA A 16 -0.76 9.57 -15.36
CA ALA A 16 -1.58 10.69 -14.86
C ALA A 16 -3.07 10.35 -14.75
N LEU A 17 -3.51 9.23 -15.33
CA LEU A 17 -4.92 8.86 -15.33
C LEU A 17 -5.36 8.43 -13.93
N VAL A 18 -6.58 8.81 -13.55
CA VAL A 18 -7.19 8.45 -12.27
C VAL A 18 -7.59 6.96 -12.22
N ASN A 19 -7.90 6.38 -13.39
CA ASN A 19 -8.27 4.96 -13.53
C ASN A 19 -8.01 4.50 -14.98
N SER A 20 -8.10 3.19 -15.21
CA SER A 20 -7.89 2.56 -16.52
C SER A 20 -9.03 2.75 -17.53
N TYR A 21 -10.18 3.30 -17.13
CA TYR A 21 -11.36 3.41 -17.99
C TYR A 21 -11.10 4.00 -19.39
N PRO A 22 -10.32 5.11 -19.55
CA PRO A 22 -10.05 5.65 -20.88
C PRO A 22 -9.34 4.67 -21.81
N ILE A 23 -8.40 3.86 -21.26
CA ILE A 23 -7.64 2.87 -22.02
C ILE A 23 -8.55 1.69 -22.39
N GLU A 24 -9.33 1.19 -21.41
CA GLU A 24 -10.24 0.08 -21.61
C GLU A 24 -11.36 0.43 -22.60
N ALA A 25 -11.84 1.67 -22.60
CA ALA A 25 -12.82 2.14 -23.59
C ALA A 25 -12.25 2.12 -25.01
N MET A 26 -10.97 2.47 -25.18
CA MET A 26 -10.31 2.40 -26.49
C MET A 26 -10.03 0.97 -26.93
N ARG A 27 -9.57 0.10 -26.03
CA ARG A 27 -9.37 -1.33 -26.27
C ARG A 27 -10.68 -2.03 -26.65
N SER A 28 -11.76 -1.74 -25.93
CA SER A 28 -13.08 -2.28 -26.22
C SER A 28 -13.61 -1.83 -27.58
N GLY A 29 -13.35 -0.58 -27.97
CA GLY A 29 -13.67 -0.05 -29.30
C GLY A 29 -12.92 -0.75 -30.44
N GLN A 30 -11.80 -1.40 -30.15
CA GLN A 30 -11.04 -2.17 -31.14
C GLN A 30 -11.48 -3.64 -31.29
N LEU A 31 -12.53 -4.08 -30.62
CA LEU A 31 -12.91 -5.50 -30.57
C LEU A 31 -13.08 -6.12 -31.97
N LEU A 32 -13.70 -5.40 -32.91
CA LEU A 32 -13.96 -5.86 -34.27
C LEU A 32 -12.85 -5.47 -35.28
N VAL A 33 -11.80 -4.76 -34.82
CA VAL A 33 -10.70 -4.32 -35.69
C VAL A 33 -9.69 -5.46 -35.86
N VAL A 34 -9.43 -5.85 -37.10
CA VAL A 34 -8.52 -6.99 -37.41
C VAL A 34 -7.05 -6.65 -37.11
N ASN A 35 -6.57 -5.48 -37.55
CA ASN A 35 -5.19 -5.04 -37.35
C ASN A 35 -5.17 -3.87 -36.32
N LYS A 36 -5.47 -4.18 -35.09
CA LYS A 36 -5.54 -3.21 -34.02
C LYS A 36 -4.17 -2.97 -33.36
N LEU A 37 -3.92 -1.72 -32.96
CA LEU A 37 -2.71 -1.34 -32.26
C LEU A 37 -3.01 -0.28 -31.23
N GLY A 38 -2.47 -0.41 -30.02
CA GLY A 38 -2.53 0.58 -28.94
C GLY A 38 -1.13 0.92 -28.45
N PHE A 39 -0.82 2.21 -28.35
CA PHE A 39 0.41 2.69 -27.73
C PHE A 39 0.08 3.33 -26.39
N LEU A 40 0.81 2.91 -25.35
CA LEU A 40 0.77 3.52 -24.03
C LEU A 40 2.16 4.08 -23.73
N THR A 41 2.22 5.37 -23.42
CA THR A 41 3.47 6.04 -23.05
C THR A 41 3.31 6.78 -21.73
N SER A 42 4.34 6.76 -20.90
CA SER A 42 4.37 7.51 -19.65
C SER A 42 5.77 7.55 -19.06
N THR A 43 6.00 8.52 -18.20
CA THR A 43 7.04 8.48 -17.17
C THR A 43 6.44 7.98 -15.86
N LYS A 44 7.25 7.80 -14.81
CA LYS A 44 6.75 7.52 -13.46
C LYS A 44 5.99 8.72 -12.90
N TYR A 45 5.04 8.42 -12.01
CA TYR A 45 4.26 9.40 -11.26
C TYR A 45 4.48 9.19 -9.76
N PRO A 46 4.12 10.15 -8.90
CA PRO A 46 4.36 10.03 -7.46
C PRO A 46 3.58 8.89 -6.76
N THR A 47 2.61 8.29 -7.43
CA THR A 47 1.76 7.22 -6.88
C THR A 47 2.06 5.89 -7.55
N PHE A 48 2.04 4.80 -6.76
CA PHE A 48 2.13 3.42 -7.27
C PHE A 48 0.78 2.88 -7.77
N ASP A 49 -0.31 3.52 -7.40
CA ASP A 49 -1.68 3.13 -7.78
C ASP A 49 -2.11 3.99 -8.96
N ASN A 50 -1.63 3.64 -10.14
CA ASN A 50 -2.02 4.28 -11.39
C ASN A 50 -2.00 3.26 -12.55
N PRO A 51 -2.79 3.47 -13.61
CA PRO A 51 -2.93 2.53 -14.71
C PRO A 51 -1.64 2.15 -15.42
N MET A 52 -0.64 3.03 -15.49
CA MET A 52 0.64 2.69 -16.13
C MET A 52 1.46 1.71 -15.30
N GLU A 53 1.40 1.77 -13.97
CA GLU A 53 2.10 0.81 -13.12
C GLU A 53 1.50 -0.60 -13.25
N ASP A 54 0.19 -0.73 -13.45
CA ASP A 54 -0.44 -2.01 -13.72
C ASP A 54 0.06 -2.62 -15.04
N GLU A 55 0.14 -1.81 -16.10
CA GLU A 55 0.66 -2.23 -17.40
C GLU A 55 2.17 -2.61 -17.33
N VAL A 56 2.97 -1.80 -16.64
CA VAL A 56 4.40 -2.08 -16.41
C VAL A 56 4.59 -3.37 -15.62
N ASN A 57 3.82 -3.60 -14.57
CA ASN A 57 3.90 -4.80 -13.75
C ASN A 57 3.47 -6.06 -14.55
N TYR A 58 2.46 -5.94 -15.41
CA TYR A 58 2.08 -7.01 -16.33
C TYR A 58 3.21 -7.31 -17.31
N PHE A 59 3.76 -6.27 -17.95
CA PHE A 59 4.83 -6.43 -18.93
C PHE A 59 6.12 -7.01 -18.32
N LYS A 60 6.48 -6.64 -17.09
CA LYS A 60 7.61 -7.25 -16.37
C LYS A 60 7.42 -8.76 -16.18
N LYS A 61 6.20 -9.22 -15.90
CA LYS A 61 5.91 -10.66 -15.81
C LYS A 61 6.08 -11.38 -17.16
N VAL A 62 5.80 -10.70 -18.26
CA VAL A 62 6.05 -11.23 -19.61
C VAL A 62 7.56 -11.31 -19.87
N LEU A 63 8.32 -10.26 -19.55
CA LEU A 63 9.79 -10.25 -19.68
C LEU A 63 10.47 -11.34 -18.82
N ASP A 64 9.95 -11.59 -17.64
CA ASP A 64 10.45 -12.63 -16.71
C ASP A 64 10.01 -14.05 -17.13
N GLY A 65 9.23 -14.20 -18.21
CA GLY A 65 8.71 -15.49 -18.67
C GLY A 65 7.67 -16.12 -17.75
N ILE A 66 7.06 -15.33 -16.85
CA ILE A 66 5.99 -15.79 -15.94
C ILE A 66 4.65 -15.87 -16.68
N ILE A 67 4.45 -14.98 -17.66
CA ILE A 67 3.27 -14.92 -18.53
C ILE A 67 3.75 -15.00 -19.98
N GLU A 68 3.12 -15.84 -20.79
CA GLU A 68 3.30 -15.86 -22.24
C GLU A 68 2.27 -14.92 -22.90
N ASP A 69 2.73 -13.85 -23.52
CA ASP A 69 1.90 -12.92 -24.29
C ASP A 69 2.68 -12.37 -25.49
N GLU A 70 2.38 -12.90 -26.67
CA GLU A 70 3.00 -12.49 -27.93
C GLU A 70 2.41 -11.20 -28.51
N HIS A 71 1.35 -10.66 -27.91
CA HIS A 71 0.66 -9.47 -28.40
C HIS A 71 1.14 -8.18 -27.76
N ILE A 72 2.05 -8.26 -26.77
CA ILE A 72 2.61 -7.11 -26.08
C ILE A 72 4.08 -6.91 -26.48
N PHE A 73 4.42 -5.66 -26.73
CA PHE A 73 5.80 -5.19 -26.88
C PHE A 73 6.00 -3.95 -26.00
N GLY A 74 7.12 -3.85 -25.33
CA GLY A 74 7.42 -2.70 -24.50
C GLY A 74 8.91 -2.41 -24.40
N LEU A 75 9.21 -1.17 -24.05
CA LEU A 75 10.54 -0.68 -23.70
C LEU A 75 10.44 0.01 -22.35
N LEU A 76 11.17 -0.49 -21.36
CA LEU A 76 11.25 0.08 -20.02
C LEU A 76 12.62 0.71 -19.80
N PHE A 77 12.64 2.01 -19.58
CA PHE A 77 13.83 2.79 -19.27
C PHE A 77 13.83 3.17 -17.79
N GLU A 78 14.17 2.25 -16.93
CA GLU A 78 14.25 2.45 -15.49
C GLU A 78 15.64 2.08 -14.97
N PRO A 79 16.14 2.77 -13.92
CA PRO A 79 17.45 2.45 -13.35
C PRO A 79 17.40 1.16 -12.53
N ASN A 80 18.49 0.39 -12.55
CA ASN A 80 18.65 -0.81 -11.74
C ASN A 80 18.80 -0.49 -10.23
N GLU A 81 19.36 0.68 -9.90
CA GLU A 81 19.55 1.18 -8.54
C GLU A 81 18.90 2.55 -8.40
N THR A 82 18.23 2.81 -7.29
CA THR A 82 17.48 4.06 -7.09
C THR A 82 17.98 4.90 -5.92
N LYS A 83 18.76 4.31 -4.99
CA LYS A 83 19.17 4.96 -3.75
C LYS A 83 20.21 6.05 -3.95
N ASN A 84 21.15 5.84 -4.87
CA ASN A 84 22.30 6.71 -5.09
C ASN A 84 22.06 7.79 -6.17
N TRP A 85 20.82 8.20 -6.38
CA TRP A 85 20.42 9.12 -7.46
C TRP A 85 21.15 10.47 -7.41
N THR A 86 21.70 10.86 -6.27
CA THR A 86 22.45 12.11 -6.10
C THR A 86 23.83 12.08 -6.71
N THR A 87 24.43 10.91 -6.87
CA THR A 87 25.84 10.73 -7.29
C THR A 87 26.03 9.77 -8.44
N ASP A 88 25.11 8.84 -8.65
CA ASP A 88 25.21 7.80 -9.68
C ASP A 88 24.65 8.29 -11.00
N ASP A 89 25.53 8.39 -12.01
CA ASP A 89 25.17 8.84 -13.35
C ASP A 89 24.45 7.76 -14.14
N ASP A 90 24.65 6.48 -13.83
CA ASP A 90 23.96 5.36 -14.49
C ASP A 90 22.45 5.46 -14.32
N ILE A 91 21.97 6.02 -13.22
CA ILE A 91 20.55 6.29 -12.99
C ILE A 91 19.97 7.22 -14.07
N ILE A 92 20.72 8.26 -14.44
CA ILE A 92 20.32 9.19 -15.51
C ILE A 92 20.39 8.49 -16.87
N LEU A 93 21.48 7.80 -17.16
CA LEU A 93 21.74 7.19 -18.46
C LEU A 93 20.77 6.03 -18.78
N GLN A 94 20.48 5.17 -17.79
CA GLN A 94 19.52 4.07 -17.95
C GLN A 94 18.09 4.56 -18.17
N SER A 95 17.73 5.67 -17.52
CA SER A 95 16.40 6.27 -17.68
C SER A 95 16.26 7.15 -18.92
N ASN A 96 17.38 7.59 -19.52
CA ASN A 96 17.39 8.50 -20.65
C ASN A 96 18.43 8.04 -21.70
N PRO A 97 18.14 7.04 -22.52
CA PRO A 97 19.11 6.53 -23.49
C PRO A 97 19.61 7.60 -24.47
N LEU A 98 18.83 8.63 -24.75
CA LEU A 98 19.25 9.75 -25.57
C LEU A 98 20.41 10.56 -24.95
N ALA A 99 20.55 10.55 -23.64
CA ALA A 99 21.67 11.20 -22.94
C ALA A 99 23.01 10.49 -23.20
N CYS A 100 23.00 9.21 -23.61
CA CYS A 100 24.20 8.49 -24.02
C CYS A 100 24.72 8.97 -25.38
N GLU A 101 23.85 9.53 -26.21
CA GLU A 101 24.17 9.95 -27.59
C GLU A 101 24.38 11.47 -27.72
N ILE A 102 23.66 12.24 -26.89
CA ILE A 102 23.62 13.69 -26.98
C ILE A 102 24.12 14.32 -25.68
N GLU A 103 25.37 14.78 -25.68
CA GLU A 103 26.02 15.40 -24.52
C GLU A 103 25.22 16.54 -23.91
N ALA A 104 24.57 17.38 -24.74
CA ALA A 104 23.76 18.49 -24.26
C ALA A 104 22.57 18.04 -23.40
N VAL A 105 21.95 16.90 -23.73
CA VAL A 105 20.87 16.29 -22.92
C VAL A 105 21.42 15.80 -21.59
N TYR A 106 22.56 15.14 -21.61
CA TYR A 106 23.21 14.68 -20.39
C TYR A 106 23.57 15.82 -19.43
N LEU A 107 24.17 16.88 -19.98
CA LEU A 107 24.56 18.07 -19.16
C LEU A 107 23.32 18.78 -18.56
N ASP A 108 22.21 18.88 -19.30
CA ASP A 108 20.98 19.44 -18.78
C ASP A 108 20.40 18.59 -17.64
N LEU A 109 20.46 17.27 -17.76
CA LEU A 109 20.02 16.35 -16.71
C LEU A 109 20.89 16.43 -15.44
N LEU A 110 22.21 16.62 -15.60
CA LEU A 110 23.10 16.87 -14.48
C LEU A 110 22.77 18.18 -13.74
N ASP A 111 22.47 19.25 -14.48
CA ASP A 111 22.04 20.52 -13.89
C ASP A 111 20.71 20.39 -13.15
N LYS A 112 19.74 19.67 -13.73
CA LYS A 112 18.48 19.34 -13.06
C LYS A 112 18.71 18.52 -11.78
N ARG A 113 19.63 17.55 -11.80
CA ARG A 113 20.01 16.79 -10.59
C ARG A 113 20.56 17.69 -9.50
N LYS A 114 21.47 18.60 -9.81
CA LYS A 114 21.98 19.58 -8.85
C LYS A 114 20.86 20.40 -8.20
N LYS A 115 19.94 20.90 -9.01
CA LYS A 115 18.78 21.65 -8.51
C LYS A 115 17.86 20.79 -7.66
N ALA A 116 17.69 19.51 -7.98
CA ALA A 116 16.88 18.57 -7.22
C ALA A 116 17.50 18.17 -5.87
N ILE A 117 18.83 18.15 -5.78
CA ILE A 117 19.56 17.94 -4.52
C ILE A 117 19.32 19.11 -3.57
N GLU A 118 19.49 20.34 -4.05
CA GLU A 118 19.39 21.56 -3.25
C GLU A 118 17.95 21.99 -2.97
N THR A 119 17.00 21.68 -3.88
CA THR A 119 15.63 22.19 -3.83
C THR A 119 14.62 21.04 -3.85
N GLU A 120 13.98 20.84 -2.73
CA GLU A 120 13.00 19.76 -2.53
C GLU A 120 11.85 19.78 -3.55
N SER A 121 11.30 20.96 -3.85
CA SER A 121 10.22 21.10 -4.83
C SER A 121 10.62 20.73 -6.27
N LYS A 122 11.92 20.62 -6.56
CA LYS A 122 12.44 20.16 -7.86
C LYS A 122 12.71 18.65 -7.89
N ARG A 123 12.84 18.03 -6.72
CA ARG A 123 13.23 16.62 -6.55
C ARG A 123 12.19 15.67 -7.11
N GLU A 124 10.91 15.89 -6.82
CA GLU A 124 9.84 15.05 -7.33
C GLU A 124 9.85 15.00 -8.86
N ASN A 125 9.88 16.15 -9.50
CA ASN A 125 9.91 16.24 -10.95
C ASN A 125 11.14 15.55 -11.55
N PHE A 126 12.34 15.78 -10.98
CA PHE A 126 13.57 15.17 -11.46
C PHE A 126 13.51 13.64 -11.33
N LEU A 127 13.13 13.11 -10.18
CA LEU A 127 13.10 11.68 -9.93
C LEU A 127 12.02 10.97 -10.76
N THR A 128 10.80 11.52 -10.81
CA THR A 128 9.69 10.87 -11.54
C THR A 128 9.81 11.03 -13.06
N LYS A 129 10.10 12.23 -13.55
CA LYS A 129 10.07 12.55 -14.99
C LYS A 129 11.39 12.29 -15.71
N HIS A 130 12.52 12.36 -15.00
CA HIS A 130 13.84 12.22 -15.62
C HIS A 130 14.61 10.97 -15.16
N CYS A 131 14.27 10.39 -14.03
CA CYS A 131 14.90 9.16 -13.55
C CYS A 131 13.97 7.94 -13.54
N ASN A 132 12.69 8.11 -13.87
CA ASN A 132 11.67 7.05 -13.74
C ASN A 132 11.66 6.37 -12.37
N ILE A 133 11.90 7.17 -11.31
CA ILE A 133 11.86 6.73 -9.91
C ILE A 133 10.61 7.31 -9.27
N ILE A 134 9.79 6.47 -8.66
CA ILE A 134 8.62 6.94 -7.92
C ILE A 134 9.09 7.70 -6.69
N TYR A 135 8.69 8.96 -6.57
CA TYR A 135 9.04 9.85 -5.47
C TYR A 135 7.80 10.61 -4.97
N GLN A 136 7.48 10.44 -3.71
CA GLN A 136 6.27 10.99 -3.10
C GLN A 136 6.50 12.25 -2.25
N GLY A 137 7.54 12.99 -2.56
CA GLY A 137 7.88 14.24 -1.87
C GLY A 137 8.76 14.04 -0.64
N ALA A 138 9.47 15.08 -0.24
CA ALA A 138 10.15 15.14 1.04
C ALA A 138 9.10 15.31 2.15
N GLY A 139 9.30 14.62 3.25
CA GLY A 139 8.35 14.54 4.36
C GLY A 139 7.51 13.28 4.38
N THR A 140 7.59 12.42 3.33
CA THR A 140 7.08 11.06 3.41
C THR A 140 8.23 10.07 3.24
N GLU A 141 8.34 9.12 4.14
CA GLU A 141 9.29 8.01 4.06
C GLU A 141 8.57 6.68 4.20
N SER A 142 9.15 5.61 3.66
CA SER A 142 8.63 4.27 3.93
C SER A 142 8.64 4.01 5.42
N PHE A 143 7.56 3.44 5.96
CA PHE A 143 7.52 3.10 7.38
C PHE A 143 8.63 2.12 7.74
N ILE A 144 8.73 1.04 6.97
CA ILE A 144 9.72 -0.01 7.18
C ILE A 144 9.90 -0.82 5.90
N ASP A 145 11.05 -1.46 5.72
CA ASP A 145 11.23 -2.45 4.67
C ASP A 145 10.44 -3.72 5.02
N VAL A 146 9.61 -4.19 4.09
CA VAL A 146 8.79 -5.39 4.30
C VAL A 146 9.64 -6.63 4.60
N SER A 147 10.87 -6.70 4.12
CA SER A 147 11.80 -7.79 4.44
C SER A 147 12.13 -7.86 5.94
N GLU A 148 12.18 -6.72 6.64
CA GLU A 148 12.38 -6.68 8.09
C GLU A 148 11.15 -7.21 8.83
N VAL A 149 9.95 -6.90 8.33
CA VAL A 149 8.69 -7.44 8.88
C VAL A 149 8.64 -8.96 8.69
N GLN A 150 9.00 -9.44 7.49
CA GLN A 150 8.99 -10.88 7.17
C GLN A 150 9.90 -11.72 8.06
N LYS A 151 11.00 -11.16 8.57
CA LYS A 151 11.86 -11.81 9.56
C LYS A 151 11.21 -12.00 10.93
N CYS A 152 10.07 -11.36 11.17
CA CYS A 152 9.27 -11.49 12.39
C CYS A 152 8.18 -12.56 12.30
N ARG A 153 8.04 -13.26 11.16
CA ARG A 153 7.08 -14.34 10.98
C ARG A 153 7.38 -15.51 11.92
N VAL A 154 6.30 -16.12 12.42
CA VAL A 154 6.33 -17.37 13.14
C VAL A 154 5.31 -18.34 12.54
N ASP A 155 5.51 -19.63 12.75
CA ASP A 155 4.61 -20.66 12.21
C ASP A 155 3.23 -20.59 12.88
N LYS A 156 3.22 -20.41 14.21
CA LYS A 156 1.99 -20.35 15.01
C LYS A 156 2.21 -19.55 16.28
N ILE A 157 1.17 -18.81 16.69
CA ILE A 157 1.08 -18.12 17.96
C ILE A 157 0.08 -18.88 18.85
N ASP A 158 0.49 -19.18 20.09
CA ASP A 158 -0.43 -19.70 21.10
C ASP A 158 -1.09 -18.51 21.82
N TRP A 159 -2.37 -18.35 21.57
CA TRP A 159 -3.19 -17.28 22.15
C TRP A 159 -3.86 -17.66 23.47
N THR A 160 -3.88 -18.97 23.82
CA THR A 160 -4.63 -19.51 24.95
C THR A 160 -4.35 -18.79 26.25
N GLY A 161 -5.41 -18.24 26.88
CA GLY A 161 -5.38 -17.57 28.17
C GLY A 161 -4.70 -16.21 28.19
N ARG A 162 -4.34 -15.64 27.03
CA ARG A 162 -3.65 -14.34 26.97
C ARG A 162 -4.61 -13.18 27.12
N GLU A 163 -4.13 -12.11 27.74
CA GLU A 163 -4.77 -10.79 27.73
C GLU A 163 -4.45 -10.11 26.42
N VAL A 164 -5.49 -9.63 25.70
CA VAL A 164 -5.33 -9.02 24.38
C VAL A 164 -6.01 -7.66 24.32
N PHE A 165 -5.43 -6.78 23.50
CA PHE A 165 -6.05 -5.54 23.05
C PHE A 165 -6.48 -5.67 21.60
N ILE A 166 -7.65 -5.15 21.29
CA ILE A 166 -8.19 -5.16 19.92
C ILE A 166 -8.13 -3.75 19.36
N GLY A 167 -7.74 -3.61 18.10
CA GLY A 167 -7.85 -2.36 17.38
C GLY A 167 -8.72 -2.54 16.15
N VAL A 168 -9.57 -1.57 15.87
CA VAL A 168 -10.49 -1.60 14.74
C VAL A 168 -10.30 -0.35 13.89
N ASP A 169 -10.18 -0.54 12.58
CA ASP A 169 -10.19 0.52 11.57
C ASP A 169 -11.32 0.24 10.57
N LEU A 170 -12.39 1.00 10.67
CA LEU A 170 -13.57 0.89 9.80
C LEU A 170 -13.54 1.94 8.69
N ALA A 171 -13.81 1.50 7.48
CA ALA A 171 -13.91 2.36 6.32
C ALA A 171 -15.36 2.54 5.84
N MET A 172 -15.65 3.61 5.10
CA MET A 172 -16.96 3.81 4.47
C MET A 172 -17.14 2.89 3.26
N SER A 173 -18.33 2.40 3.12
CA SER A 173 -19.03 1.62 2.09
C SER A 173 -18.25 0.74 1.09
N ASN A 174 -17.12 1.10 0.53
CA ASN A 174 -16.42 0.33 -0.53
C ASN A 174 -14.93 0.11 -0.23
N ASP A 175 -14.52 0.31 1.00
CA ASP A 175 -13.12 0.19 1.39
C ASP A 175 -12.89 -1.05 2.26
N ASN A 176 -11.63 -1.42 2.48
CA ASN A 176 -11.27 -2.49 3.38
C ASN A 176 -11.40 -2.00 4.83
N CYS A 177 -11.82 -2.90 5.72
CA CYS A 177 -11.72 -2.68 7.16
C CYS A 177 -10.71 -3.63 7.76
N GLY A 178 -10.14 -3.26 8.90
CA GLY A 178 -9.16 -4.06 9.63
C GLY A 178 -9.55 -4.29 11.08
N VAL A 179 -9.34 -5.50 11.58
CA VAL A 179 -9.36 -5.82 13.00
C VAL A 179 -7.99 -6.39 13.36
N GLY A 180 -7.30 -5.71 14.25
CA GLY A 180 -6.03 -6.13 14.83
C GLY A 180 -6.22 -6.63 16.26
N MET A 181 -5.45 -7.63 16.65
CA MET A 181 -5.35 -8.13 18.02
C MET A 181 -3.89 -8.19 18.41
N VAL A 182 -3.55 -7.68 19.58
CA VAL A 182 -2.19 -7.72 20.10
C VAL A 182 -2.18 -8.23 21.55
N ALA A 183 -1.11 -8.94 21.90
CA ALA A 183 -0.76 -9.30 23.27
C ALA A 183 0.69 -8.94 23.53
N ASP A 184 1.00 -8.62 24.77
CA ASP A 184 2.39 -8.51 25.25
C ASP A 184 2.84 -9.86 25.82
N ASP A 185 3.98 -10.34 25.33
CA ASP A 185 4.64 -11.57 25.79
C ASP A 185 6.06 -11.22 26.25
N ASP A 186 6.20 -10.81 27.49
CA ASP A 186 7.47 -10.35 28.08
C ASP A 186 8.19 -9.30 27.22
N GLY A 187 7.45 -8.29 26.77
CA GLY A 187 7.95 -7.22 25.94
C GLY A 187 7.96 -7.54 24.42
N THR A 188 7.55 -8.73 24.00
CA THR A 188 7.33 -9.08 22.60
C THR A 188 5.88 -8.86 22.23
N ILE A 189 5.60 -8.09 21.19
CA ILE A 189 4.25 -7.93 20.65
C ILE A 189 3.90 -9.16 19.80
N LEU A 190 2.91 -9.93 20.24
CA LEU A 190 2.23 -10.92 19.42
C LEU A 190 1.09 -10.25 18.69
N ALA A 191 0.97 -10.44 17.39
CA ALA A 191 -0.02 -9.74 16.58
C ALA A 191 -0.79 -10.67 15.64
N GLU A 192 -2.10 -10.43 15.55
CA GLU A 192 -2.99 -10.98 14.52
C GLU A 192 -3.73 -9.80 13.87
N ALA A 193 -3.90 -9.84 12.56
CA ALA A 193 -4.66 -8.82 11.83
C ALA A 193 -5.51 -9.47 10.75
N ILE A 194 -6.79 -9.11 10.69
CA ILE A 194 -7.76 -9.68 9.76
C ILE A 194 -8.41 -8.55 8.96
N GLY A 195 -8.39 -8.70 7.64
CA GLY A 195 -9.08 -7.79 6.72
C GLY A 195 -10.54 -8.18 6.53
N PHE A 196 -11.43 -7.20 6.42
CA PHE A 196 -12.82 -7.38 6.06
C PHE A 196 -13.06 -6.64 4.74
N ILE A 197 -13.45 -7.40 3.71
CA ILE A 197 -13.47 -6.93 2.33
C ILE A 197 -14.83 -7.30 1.71
N PRO A 198 -15.54 -6.37 1.01
CA PRO A 198 -16.75 -6.72 0.28
C PRO A 198 -16.51 -7.86 -0.73
N GLU A 199 -17.47 -8.79 -0.86
CA GLU A 199 -17.33 -10.01 -1.68
C GLU A 199 -16.92 -9.73 -3.13
N GLY A 200 -17.52 -8.74 -3.78
CA GLY A 200 -17.19 -8.38 -5.16
C GLY A 200 -15.74 -7.91 -5.37
N ARG A 201 -15.01 -7.58 -4.29
CA ARG A 201 -13.58 -7.21 -4.34
C ARG A 201 -12.66 -8.38 -3.97
N ILE A 202 -13.16 -9.40 -3.33
CA ILE A 202 -12.39 -10.63 -3.03
C ILE A 202 -12.12 -11.39 -4.31
N GLU A 203 -13.08 -11.47 -5.23
CA GLU A 203 -12.93 -12.17 -6.51
C GLU A 203 -11.82 -11.57 -7.39
N GLU A 204 -11.62 -10.26 -7.35
CA GLU A 204 -10.53 -9.57 -8.03
C GLU A 204 -9.14 -9.95 -7.47
N LYS A 205 -9.07 -10.48 -6.23
CA LYS A 205 -7.85 -10.84 -5.53
C LYS A 205 -7.64 -12.35 -5.38
N ASN A 206 -8.37 -13.16 -6.11
CA ASN A 206 -8.46 -14.61 -5.97
C ASN A 206 -7.12 -15.37 -6.04
N GLN A 207 -6.08 -14.82 -6.64
CA GLN A 207 -4.75 -15.44 -6.69
C GLN A 207 -4.06 -15.50 -5.31
N PHE A 208 -4.55 -14.76 -4.30
CA PHE A 208 -3.89 -14.61 -3.00
C PHE A 208 -4.76 -15.03 -1.80
N ILE A 209 -6.01 -15.46 -2.02
CA ILE A 209 -7.00 -15.71 -0.93
C ILE A 209 -6.49 -16.67 0.13
N ASN A 210 -5.79 -17.74 -0.25
CA ASN A 210 -5.29 -18.74 0.72
C ASN A 210 -4.12 -18.25 1.59
N ALA A 211 -3.48 -17.14 1.21
CA ALA A 211 -2.37 -16.52 1.95
C ALA A 211 -2.76 -15.20 2.63
N MET A 212 -3.99 -14.74 2.41
CA MET A 212 -4.53 -13.50 3.00
C MET A 212 -5.50 -13.85 4.12
N LYS A 213 -5.24 -13.36 5.32
CA LYS A 213 -6.21 -13.43 6.41
C LYS A 213 -7.29 -12.37 6.18
N CYS A 214 -8.33 -12.71 5.42
CA CYS A 214 -9.46 -11.83 5.16
C CYS A 214 -10.80 -12.58 5.23
N ILE A 215 -11.84 -11.84 5.58
CA ILE A 215 -13.22 -12.32 5.70
C ILE A 215 -14.08 -11.50 4.73
N ALA A 216 -14.95 -12.19 3.99
CA ALA A 216 -15.97 -11.56 3.17
C ALA A 216 -16.95 -10.78 4.06
N CYS A 217 -17.24 -9.52 3.70
CA CYS A 217 -18.01 -8.62 4.53
C CYS A 217 -18.98 -7.77 3.69
N GLY A 218 -20.16 -8.32 3.43
CA GLY A 218 -21.17 -7.70 2.55
C GLY A 218 -20.90 -7.91 1.07
N ASP A 219 -21.87 -7.59 0.22
CA ASP A 219 -21.79 -7.75 -1.23
C ASP A 219 -21.01 -6.60 -1.89
N LYS A 220 -21.61 -5.42 -1.95
CA LYS A 220 -21.00 -4.21 -2.55
C LYS A 220 -20.51 -3.20 -1.52
N THR A 221 -21.03 -3.28 -0.30
CA THR A 221 -20.69 -2.38 0.81
C THR A 221 -20.35 -3.21 2.03
N VAL A 222 -19.48 -2.67 2.88
CA VAL A 222 -19.10 -3.32 4.14
C VAL A 222 -20.32 -3.48 5.05
N ASP A 223 -20.58 -4.70 5.49
CA ASP A 223 -21.55 -5.00 6.55
C ASP A 223 -20.86 -4.96 7.92
N TYR A 224 -21.02 -3.87 8.64
CA TYR A 224 -20.41 -3.70 9.98
C TYR A 224 -20.86 -4.75 10.99
N LYS A 225 -22.04 -5.36 10.79
CA LYS A 225 -22.50 -6.43 11.68
C LYS A 225 -21.57 -7.64 11.67
N VAL A 226 -21.02 -8.00 10.51
CA VAL A 226 -20.06 -9.10 10.39
C VAL A 226 -18.80 -8.80 11.23
N ILE A 227 -18.32 -7.55 11.22
CA ILE A 227 -17.17 -7.12 12.00
C ILE A 227 -17.51 -7.08 13.50
N GLU A 228 -18.68 -6.56 13.85
CA GLU A 228 -19.17 -6.52 15.23
C GLU A 228 -19.26 -7.92 15.85
N ASP A 229 -19.89 -8.84 15.14
CA ASP A 229 -20.05 -10.23 15.54
C ASP A 229 -18.68 -10.95 15.65
N PHE A 230 -17.76 -10.65 14.72
CA PHE A 230 -16.40 -11.16 14.80
C PHE A 230 -15.66 -10.68 16.05
N VAL A 231 -15.72 -9.38 16.37
CA VAL A 231 -15.10 -8.82 17.57
C VAL A 231 -15.66 -9.47 18.85
N PHE A 232 -16.97 -9.68 18.93
CA PHE A 232 -17.57 -10.39 20.06
C PHE A 232 -17.16 -11.87 20.16
N SER A 233 -16.79 -12.51 19.05
CA SER A 233 -16.38 -13.91 19.00
C SER A 233 -14.90 -14.15 19.34
N ILE A 234 -14.08 -13.11 19.45
CA ILE A 234 -12.61 -13.23 19.59
C ILE A 234 -12.23 -14.01 20.84
N GLU A 235 -12.88 -13.75 22.00
CA GLU A 235 -12.57 -14.45 23.24
C GLU A 235 -12.79 -15.96 23.10
N GLU A 236 -13.90 -16.37 22.54
CA GLU A 236 -14.21 -17.79 22.33
C GLU A 236 -13.31 -18.42 21.25
N LYS A 237 -13.09 -17.68 20.16
CA LYS A 237 -12.34 -18.18 18.99
C LYS A 237 -10.86 -18.42 19.28
N TYR A 238 -10.24 -17.56 20.08
CA TYR A 238 -8.80 -17.59 20.36
C TYR A 238 -8.47 -18.03 21.79
N ASP A 239 -9.50 -18.25 22.61
CA ASP A 239 -9.37 -18.54 24.06
C ASP A 239 -8.54 -17.46 24.78
N VAL A 240 -8.96 -16.19 24.65
CA VAL A 240 -8.27 -14.99 25.15
C VAL A 240 -9.19 -14.17 26.06
N VAL A 241 -8.60 -13.22 26.77
CA VAL A 241 -9.32 -12.20 27.55
C VAL A 241 -9.14 -10.85 26.88
N VAL A 242 -10.22 -10.21 26.43
CA VAL A 242 -10.18 -8.89 25.81
C VAL A 242 -10.15 -7.79 26.86
N MET A 243 -9.03 -7.06 26.94
CA MET A 243 -8.80 -6.00 27.91
C MET A 243 -9.34 -4.64 27.45
N GLY A 244 -9.37 -4.39 26.16
CA GLY A 244 -9.90 -3.15 25.59
C GLY A 244 -9.94 -3.15 24.08
N ILE A 245 -10.70 -2.19 23.51
CA ILE A 245 -10.87 -2.03 22.07
C ILE A 245 -10.54 -0.59 21.68
N GLY A 246 -9.46 -0.38 20.92
CA GLY A 246 -9.09 0.89 20.30
C GLY A 246 -9.79 1.08 18.94
N TYR A 247 -10.35 2.25 18.66
CA TYR A 247 -11.05 2.50 17.40
C TYR A 247 -10.88 3.94 16.89
N ASP A 248 -10.95 4.13 15.58
CA ASP A 248 -11.09 5.46 14.98
C ASP A 248 -12.56 5.92 14.99
N ARG A 249 -12.75 7.17 15.42
CA ARG A 249 -14.07 7.77 15.58
C ARG A 249 -14.93 7.78 14.32
N TYR A 250 -14.33 7.99 13.16
CA TYR A 250 -15.08 8.40 11.97
C TYR A 250 -16.17 7.42 11.54
N ASN A 251 -15.89 6.11 11.55
CA ASN A 251 -16.86 5.11 11.09
C ASN A 251 -17.26 4.12 12.17
N ALA A 252 -16.50 4.06 13.28
CA ALA A 252 -16.66 3.02 14.29
C ALA A 252 -17.52 3.42 15.50
N LEU A 253 -18.01 4.66 15.57
CA LEU A 253 -18.72 5.15 16.76
C LEU A 253 -19.96 4.29 17.12
N SER A 254 -20.76 3.92 16.14
CA SER A 254 -21.95 3.08 16.36
C SER A 254 -21.56 1.67 16.82
N SER A 255 -20.55 1.08 16.20
CA SER A 255 -20.05 -0.25 16.57
C SER A 255 -19.35 -0.22 17.92
N ALA A 256 -18.60 0.84 18.23
CA ALA A 256 -17.96 1.04 19.53
C ALA A 256 -18.99 1.08 20.67
N GLN A 257 -20.13 1.76 20.49
CA GLN A 257 -21.22 1.76 21.48
C GLN A 257 -21.78 0.35 21.77
N LYS A 258 -21.78 -0.53 20.78
CA LYS A 258 -22.18 -1.93 20.96
C LYS A 258 -21.12 -2.71 21.75
N TRP A 259 -19.85 -2.56 21.37
CA TRP A 259 -18.74 -3.21 22.08
C TRP A 259 -18.59 -2.73 23.51
N ASP A 260 -18.90 -1.45 23.78
CA ASP A 260 -18.84 -0.84 25.13
C ASP A 260 -19.84 -1.48 26.11
N THR A 261 -20.79 -2.27 25.63
CA THR A 261 -21.69 -3.07 26.49
C THR A 261 -20.97 -4.24 27.18
N LYS A 262 -19.80 -4.66 26.66
CA LYS A 262 -19.03 -5.79 27.18
C LYS A 262 -17.57 -5.44 27.46
N TYR A 263 -16.97 -4.56 26.67
CA TYR A 263 -15.54 -4.24 26.71
C TYR A 263 -15.32 -2.74 26.92
N THR A 264 -14.19 -2.38 27.51
CA THR A 264 -13.77 -0.96 27.54
C THR A 264 -13.38 -0.54 26.14
N THR A 265 -13.97 0.54 25.62
CA THR A 265 -13.63 1.08 24.30
C THR A 265 -12.89 2.41 24.42
N VAL A 266 -11.86 2.62 23.60
CA VAL A 266 -11.00 3.79 23.59
C VAL A 266 -10.94 4.40 22.19
N GLN A 267 -11.28 5.69 22.10
CA GLN A 267 -11.12 6.41 20.83
C GLN A 267 -9.65 6.76 20.58
N VAL A 268 -9.10 6.26 19.48
CA VAL A 268 -7.75 6.58 19.00
C VAL A 268 -7.86 7.65 17.90
N ARG A 269 -7.34 8.85 18.17
CA ARG A 269 -7.37 9.94 17.19
C ARG A 269 -6.33 9.71 16.11
N GLN A 270 -6.73 9.88 14.85
CA GLN A 270 -5.82 9.74 13.69
C GLN A 270 -4.97 11.01 13.49
N HIS A 271 -4.21 11.39 14.52
CA HIS A 271 -3.36 12.57 14.56
C HIS A 271 -1.94 12.23 15.06
N SER A 272 -0.97 13.08 14.74
CA SER A 272 0.46 12.84 15.04
C SER A 272 0.74 12.58 16.51
N ASP A 273 0.14 13.35 17.41
CA ASP A 273 0.32 13.22 18.87
C ASP A 273 -0.11 11.85 19.40
N THR A 274 -1.16 11.28 18.81
CA THR A 274 -1.72 9.99 19.21
C THR A 274 -1.04 8.82 18.47
N LEU A 275 -0.75 8.98 17.17
CA LEU A 275 -0.21 7.90 16.34
C LEU A 275 1.32 7.76 16.42
N HIS A 276 2.06 8.80 16.84
CA HIS A 276 3.51 8.73 16.96
C HIS A 276 3.98 7.65 17.95
N PRO A 277 3.47 7.56 19.19
CA PRO A 277 3.91 6.55 20.14
C PRO A 277 3.73 5.11 19.63
N PRO A 278 2.53 4.67 19.19
CA PRO A 278 2.36 3.31 18.69
C PRO A 278 3.12 3.05 17.37
N THR A 279 3.27 4.05 16.48
CA THR A 279 4.10 3.92 15.28
C THR A 279 5.57 3.69 15.64
N LYS A 280 6.11 4.44 16.59
CA LYS A 280 7.48 4.30 17.07
C LYS A 280 7.69 2.94 17.72
N LEU A 281 6.80 2.55 18.63
CA LEU A 281 6.87 1.28 19.33
C LEU A 281 6.84 0.10 18.35
N LEU A 282 5.89 0.10 17.39
CA LEU A 282 5.80 -0.96 16.38
C LEU A 282 7.08 -1.06 15.53
N TYR A 283 7.66 0.08 15.12
CA TYR A 283 8.92 0.11 14.39
C TYR A 283 10.07 -0.52 15.20
N GLU A 284 10.25 -0.08 16.45
CA GLU A 284 11.30 -0.58 17.36
C GLU A 284 11.14 -2.09 17.59
N LYS A 285 9.93 -2.57 17.84
CA LYS A 285 9.63 -3.99 18.06
C LYS A 285 9.94 -4.85 16.83
N ILE A 286 9.63 -4.37 15.62
CA ILE A 286 9.98 -5.09 14.40
C ILE A 286 11.50 -5.13 14.22
N MET A 287 12.20 -4.01 14.37
CA MET A 287 13.66 -3.95 14.21
C MET A 287 14.40 -4.82 15.22
N ASN A 288 13.90 -4.90 16.46
CA ASN A 288 14.47 -5.73 17.52
C ASN A 288 14.05 -7.22 17.45
N ARG A 289 13.19 -7.62 16.48
CA ARG A 289 12.61 -8.98 16.42
C ARG A 289 11.68 -9.32 17.60
N GLU A 290 11.17 -8.33 18.27
CA GLU A 290 10.20 -8.39 19.36
C GLU A 290 8.76 -8.13 18.88
N PHE A 291 8.48 -8.34 17.61
CA PHE A 291 7.17 -8.38 16.96
C PHE A 291 7.00 -9.76 16.33
N LYS A 292 5.89 -10.45 16.58
CA LYS A 292 5.63 -11.77 16.03
C LYS A 292 4.23 -11.83 15.43
N TYR A 293 4.13 -12.40 14.22
CA TYR A 293 2.87 -12.64 13.55
C TYR A 293 2.94 -13.91 12.70
N GLU A 294 1.81 -14.58 12.53
CA GLU A 294 1.70 -15.69 11.58
C GLU A 294 1.63 -15.17 10.14
N THR A 295 2.02 -15.99 9.17
CA THR A 295 2.01 -15.61 7.74
C THR A 295 0.69 -14.95 7.36
N ASN A 296 0.78 -13.69 6.94
CA ASN A 296 -0.35 -12.87 6.53
C ASN A 296 0.07 -11.93 5.38
N LYS A 297 -0.22 -12.37 4.17
CA LYS A 297 0.17 -11.63 2.97
C LYS A 297 -0.49 -10.25 2.88
N LEU A 298 -1.73 -10.13 3.34
CA LEU A 298 -2.45 -8.85 3.34
C LEU A 298 -1.79 -7.84 4.29
N LEU A 299 -1.37 -8.28 5.48
CA LEU A 299 -0.64 -7.45 6.43
C LEU A 299 0.70 -6.96 5.86
N GLU A 300 1.43 -7.84 5.18
CA GLU A 300 2.72 -7.49 4.55
C GLU A 300 2.56 -6.46 3.44
N ILE A 301 1.51 -6.58 2.61
CA ILE A 301 1.15 -5.56 1.62
C ILE A 301 0.85 -4.23 2.31
N ASN A 302 0.15 -4.24 3.44
CA ASN A 302 -0.11 -3.03 4.21
C ASN A 302 1.19 -2.40 4.73
N PHE A 303 2.15 -3.19 5.23
CA PHE A 303 3.48 -2.69 5.62
C PHE A 303 4.26 -2.11 4.44
N GLN A 304 4.20 -2.74 3.27
CA GLN A 304 4.84 -2.23 2.05
C GLN A 304 4.25 -0.88 1.61
N ASN A 305 2.94 -0.71 1.78
CA ASN A 305 2.23 0.53 1.42
C ASN A 305 2.46 1.67 2.41
N ALA A 306 2.78 1.37 3.67
CA ALA A 306 2.80 2.33 4.75
C ALA A 306 3.87 3.41 4.57
N LYS A 307 3.45 4.67 4.62
CA LYS A 307 4.32 5.85 4.61
C LYS A 307 4.17 6.65 5.88
N CYS A 308 5.31 7.10 6.38
CA CYS A 308 5.41 8.02 7.50
C CYS A 308 5.54 9.46 7.04
N VAL A 309 5.04 10.35 7.86
CA VAL A 309 5.26 11.80 7.78
C VAL A 309 5.75 12.29 9.14
N TYR A 310 6.31 13.49 9.16
CA TYR A 310 6.71 14.19 10.37
C TYR A 310 5.79 15.40 10.61
N ASP A 311 5.39 15.61 11.85
CA ASP A 311 4.74 16.86 12.22
C ASP A 311 5.77 17.97 12.51
N THR A 312 5.30 19.14 12.89
CA THR A 312 6.17 20.28 13.23
C THR A 312 7.10 20.04 14.42
N ASN A 313 6.79 19.05 15.26
CA ASN A 313 7.59 18.63 16.41
C ASN A 313 8.51 17.44 16.08
N MET A 314 8.62 17.08 14.81
CA MET A 314 9.38 15.91 14.33
C MET A 314 8.81 14.56 14.84
N ASN A 315 7.56 14.50 15.21
CA ASN A 315 6.89 13.25 15.52
C ASN A 315 6.61 12.47 14.25
N ARG A 316 7.27 11.33 14.09
CA ARG A 316 7.11 10.41 12.97
C ARG A 316 5.89 9.52 13.18
N TYR A 317 4.95 9.50 12.24
CA TYR A 317 3.77 8.66 12.32
C TYR A 317 3.30 8.19 10.93
N ILE A 318 2.65 7.02 10.87
CA ILE A 318 2.07 6.52 9.62
C ILE A 318 0.88 7.40 9.23
N HIS A 319 0.84 7.82 7.96
CA HIS A 319 -0.20 8.71 7.47
C HIS A 319 -1.03 8.04 6.37
N LYS A 320 -2.31 7.76 6.65
CA LYS A 320 -3.21 6.99 5.77
C LYS A 320 -3.26 7.54 4.33
N LYS A 321 -3.49 8.85 4.18
CA LYS A 321 -3.60 9.51 2.85
C LYS A 321 -2.28 9.67 2.09
N LYS A 322 -1.15 9.49 2.75
CA LYS A 322 0.19 9.58 2.13
C LYS A 322 0.79 8.21 1.86
N SER A 323 0.14 7.14 2.33
CA SER A 323 0.53 5.76 2.05
C SER A 323 0.18 5.37 0.61
N ASN A 324 0.94 4.42 0.06
CA ASN A 324 0.88 4.03 -1.36
C ASN A 324 -0.31 3.12 -1.71
N GLY A 325 -1.20 2.86 -0.78
CA GLY A 325 -2.33 1.96 -0.93
C GLY A 325 -2.97 1.69 0.42
N LYS A 326 -3.65 0.56 0.54
CA LYS A 326 -4.38 0.20 1.77
C LYS A 326 -3.42 -0.09 2.93
N VAL A 327 -3.75 0.45 4.09
CA VAL A 327 -3.00 0.34 5.35
C VAL A 327 -3.90 0.04 6.55
N ASP A 328 -5.12 -0.41 6.28
CA ASP A 328 -6.18 -0.58 7.28
C ASP A 328 -5.80 -1.60 8.38
N LEU A 329 -5.05 -2.65 8.00
CA LEU A 329 -4.56 -3.63 8.98
C LEU A 329 -3.48 -3.04 9.89
N ILE A 330 -2.62 -2.17 9.39
CA ILE A 330 -1.65 -1.48 10.25
C ILE A 330 -2.35 -0.52 11.19
N PHE A 331 -3.34 0.24 10.70
CA PHE A 331 -4.10 1.15 11.57
C PHE A 331 -4.88 0.40 12.64
N SER A 332 -5.41 -0.79 12.33
CA SER A 332 -6.01 -1.64 13.36
C SER A 332 -4.98 -2.10 14.40
N LEU A 333 -3.76 -2.47 13.99
CA LEU A 333 -2.69 -2.78 14.95
C LEU A 333 -2.26 -1.56 15.76
N LEU A 334 -2.12 -0.37 15.15
CA LEU A 334 -1.79 0.86 15.87
C LEU A 334 -2.87 1.23 16.89
N ASN A 335 -4.14 1.02 16.56
CA ASN A 335 -5.26 1.24 17.48
C ASN A 335 -5.25 0.25 18.67
N ALA A 336 -4.74 -0.97 18.46
CA ALA A 336 -4.59 -1.97 19.51
C ALA A 336 -3.36 -1.74 20.40
N ILE A 337 -2.28 -1.20 19.82
CA ILE A 337 -1.00 -0.91 20.52
C ILE A 337 -1.11 0.37 21.37
N TYR A 338 -1.96 1.33 20.96
CA TYR A 338 -2.18 2.60 21.68
C TYR A 338 -2.78 2.37 23.07
#